data_9af02d3f5dc9912ec05547964731cbc2
#
_entry.id   9af02d3f5dc9912ec05547964731cbc2
#
_cell.length_a   1.000
_cell.length_b   1.000
_cell.length_c   1.000
_cell.angle_alpha   90.00
_cell.angle_beta   90.00
_cell.angle_gamma   90.00
#
_symmetry.space_group_name_H-M   'P 1'
#
loop_
_entity.id
_entity.type
_entity.pdbx_description
1 polymer ?
#
loop_
_entity_poly.entity_id
_entity_poly.type
_entity_poly.pdbx_seq_one_letter_code
_entity_poly.pdbx_strand_id
1 'polypeptide(L)'
;EKRAAFVFNKKKYFPPDGTQWKNSYEGLENLRKKNKLVVEGNTVRYKQYLEDYPVSPINSLWIGVGPASNKIYAVQTSPELVKRCILMSTDPGDLVFDPTCGAGTTAFVAEQWGRRWITCDTSRISTTLAKKWIMTSFFDYYKLAQKNEGLKSGFEYKTVPHITSGSIANNEPPSYEALVDQPLKDNSITRISGPFTIEAV
;
A
#
# COMPACT_ATOMS: atom_id res chain seq x y z
N GLU A 1 32.16 22.29 2.37
CA GLU A 1 31.84 21.68 1.04
C GLU A 1 30.34 21.74 0.71
N LYS A 2 29.43 21.43 1.63
CA LYS A 2 27.97 21.44 1.38
C LYS A 2 27.33 22.83 1.19
N ARG A 3 28.10 23.91 1.33
CA ARG A 3 27.69 25.30 1.00
C ARG A 3 28.40 25.89 -0.20
N ALA A 4 29.27 25.10 -0.87
CA ALA A 4 29.97 25.58 -2.05
C ALA A 4 29.00 25.82 -3.22
N ALA A 5 29.36 26.76 -4.09
CA ALA A 5 28.61 27.02 -5.30
C ALA A 5 28.58 25.79 -6.21
N PHE A 6 27.42 25.43 -6.71
CA PHE A 6 27.26 24.42 -7.74
C PHE A 6 27.03 25.08 -9.11
N VAL A 7 27.81 24.69 -10.12
CA VAL A 7 27.70 25.24 -11.46
C VAL A 7 26.75 24.39 -12.30
N PHE A 8 25.60 24.96 -12.66
CA PHE A 8 24.62 24.32 -13.50
C PHE A 8 24.19 25.25 -14.63
N ASN A 9 24.15 24.77 -15.86
CA ASN A 9 23.83 25.58 -17.06
C ASN A 9 24.61 26.88 -17.15
N LYS A 10 25.94 26.83 -16.91
CA LYS A 10 26.87 27.97 -16.94
C LYS A 10 26.63 29.05 -15.88
N LYS A 11 25.73 28.83 -14.92
CA LYS A 11 25.44 29.74 -13.81
C LYS A 11 25.77 29.10 -12.47
N LYS A 12 26.27 29.92 -11.52
CA LYS A 12 26.56 29.47 -10.15
C LYS A 12 25.28 29.57 -9.30
N TYR A 13 24.98 28.50 -8.57
CA TYR A 13 23.87 28.40 -7.63
C TYR A 13 24.41 28.10 -6.24
N PHE A 14 23.75 28.63 -5.23
CA PHE A 14 24.04 28.38 -3.82
C PHE A 14 22.81 27.77 -3.16
N PRO A 15 22.98 26.99 -2.08
CA PRO A 15 21.83 26.58 -1.27
C PRO A 15 21.20 27.81 -0.66
N PRO A 16 19.89 27.80 -0.35
CA PRO A 16 19.21 28.90 0.34
C PRO A 16 19.91 29.26 1.66
N ASP A 17 19.81 30.53 2.07
CA ASP A 17 20.44 31.03 3.28
C ASP A 17 20.07 30.17 4.50
N GLY A 18 21.05 29.90 5.36
CA GLY A 18 20.88 29.02 6.52
C GLY A 18 20.81 27.53 6.23
N THR A 19 20.84 27.12 4.94
CA THR A 19 20.77 25.70 4.53
C THR A 19 22.06 25.20 3.89
N GLN A 20 22.06 23.94 3.49
CA GLN A 20 23.13 23.29 2.74
C GLN A 20 22.55 22.36 1.67
N TRP A 21 23.38 21.99 0.68
CA TRP A 21 23.00 20.97 -0.28
C TRP A 21 22.72 19.64 0.44
N LYS A 22 21.63 18.95 0.06
CA LYS A 22 21.34 17.60 0.60
C LYS A 22 22.37 16.57 0.18
N ASN A 23 22.91 16.71 -1.02
CA ASN A 23 23.92 15.82 -1.60
C ASN A 23 25.30 16.49 -1.64
N SER A 24 26.35 15.70 -1.74
CA SER A 24 27.71 16.18 -1.98
C SER A 24 27.82 16.84 -3.36
N TYR A 25 28.90 17.55 -3.61
CA TYR A 25 29.16 18.14 -4.94
C TYR A 25 29.21 17.06 -6.03
N GLU A 26 29.89 15.94 -5.75
CA GLU A 26 29.93 14.78 -6.65
C GLU A 26 28.52 14.20 -6.88
N GLY A 27 27.72 14.08 -5.83
CA GLY A 27 26.33 13.64 -5.93
C GLY A 27 25.48 14.56 -6.81
N LEU A 28 25.67 15.88 -6.72
CA LEU A 28 24.99 16.83 -7.60
C LEU A 28 25.44 16.66 -9.06
N GLU A 29 26.72 16.37 -9.31
CA GLU A 29 27.23 16.06 -10.65
C GLU A 29 26.63 14.76 -11.21
N ASN A 30 26.46 13.73 -10.37
CA ASN A 30 25.79 12.48 -10.77
C ASN A 30 24.33 12.73 -11.14
N LEU A 31 23.61 13.53 -10.35
CA LEU A 31 22.25 13.96 -10.68
C LEU A 31 22.17 14.77 -11.98
N ARG A 32 23.15 15.64 -12.22
CA ARG A 32 23.27 16.41 -13.47
C ARG A 32 23.46 15.50 -14.69
N LYS A 33 24.40 14.56 -14.61
CA LYS A 33 24.67 13.59 -15.68
C LYS A 33 23.45 12.76 -16.05
N LYS A 34 22.61 12.42 -15.06
CA LYS A 34 21.36 11.66 -15.26
C LYS A 34 20.14 12.55 -15.57
N ASN A 35 20.36 13.84 -15.86
CA ASN A 35 19.29 14.80 -16.17
C ASN A 35 18.20 14.90 -15.08
N LYS A 36 18.60 14.77 -13.81
CA LYS A 36 17.72 14.80 -12.65
C LYS A 36 17.71 16.14 -11.90
N LEU A 37 18.28 17.19 -12.51
CA LEU A 37 18.26 18.54 -11.95
C LEU A 37 17.43 19.49 -12.81
N VAL A 38 16.78 20.43 -12.16
CA VAL A 38 16.04 21.53 -12.78
C VAL A 38 16.26 22.83 -12.00
N VAL A 39 16.21 23.96 -12.70
CA VAL A 39 16.24 25.29 -12.08
C VAL A 39 14.81 25.74 -11.82
N GLU A 40 14.51 26.10 -10.59
CA GLU A 40 13.27 26.73 -10.19
C GLU A 40 13.61 28.05 -9.47
N GLY A 41 13.28 29.17 -10.11
CA GLY A 41 13.74 30.48 -9.66
C GLY A 41 15.26 30.59 -9.59
N ASN A 42 15.81 30.83 -8.41
CA ASN A 42 17.26 30.92 -8.16
C ASN A 42 17.84 29.66 -7.50
N THR A 43 17.13 28.54 -7.53
CA THR A 43 17.52 27.29 -6.84
C THR A 43 17.59 26.14 -7.80
N VAL A 44 18.57 25.25 -7.61
CA VAL A 44 18.63 23.94 -8.30
C VAL A 44 17.87 22.93 -7.46
N ARG A 45 16.90 22.27 -8.08
CA ARG A 45 16.06 21.24 -7.44
C ARG A 45 16.24 19.88 -8.10
N TYR A 46 16.01 18.84 -7.33
CA TYR A 46 15.89 17.47 -7.83
C TYR A 46 14.58 17.31 -8.61
N LYS A 47 14.67 16.71 -9.78
CA LYS A 47 13.54 16.36 -10.64
C LYS A 47 13.27 14.87 -10.50
N GLN A 48 12.18 14.54 -9.80
CA GLN A 48 11.67 13.18 -9.68
C GLN A 48 10.66 12.92 -10.81
N TYR A 49 10.86 11.84 -11.54
CA TYR A 49 9.89 11.36 -12.51
C TYR A 49 8.95 10.35 -11.87
N LEU A 50 7.76 10.20 -12.44
CA LEU A 50 6.78 9.23 -11.95
C LEU A 50 7.33 7.79 -12.00
N GLU A 51 8.14 7.48 -12.99
CA GLU A 51 8.77 6.17 -13.17
C GLU A 51 9.81 5.85 -12.08
N ASP A 52 10.37 6.86 -11.41
CA ASP A 52 11.34 6.67 -10.34
C ASP A 52 10.70 6.07 -9.08
N TYR A 53 9.42 6.42 -8.83
CA TYR A 53 8.62 5.90 -7.73
C TYR A 53 7.13 6.10 -8.06
N PRO A 54 6.50 5.15 -8.79
CA PRO A 54 5.15 5.30 -9.34
C PRO A 54 4.06 4.98 -8.31
N VAL A 55 4.19 5.49 -7.08
CA VAL A 55 3.22 5.32 -6.00
C VAL A 55 2.95 6.63 -5.28
N SER A 56 1.77 6.72 -4.68
CA SER A 56 1.41 7.80 -3.76
C SER A 56 1.26 7.22 -2.36
N PRO A 57 1.99 7.74 -1.36
CA PRO A 57 1.86 7.27 0.00
C PRO A 57 0.46 7.56 0.55
N ILE A 58 -0.08 6.63 1.33
CA ILE A 58 -1.32 6.86 2.06
C ILE A 58 -1.03 7.87 3.17
N ASN A 59 -1.85 8.91 3.26
CA ASN A 59 -1.79 9.93 4.30
C ASN A 59 -3.03 9.86 5.21
N SER A 60 -3.16 10.77 6.16
CA SER A 60 -4.31 10.84 7.08
C SER A 60 -5.62 11.28 6.43
N LEU A 61 -5.56 11.87 5.24
CA LEU A 61 -6.75 12.30 4.48
C LEU A 61 -7.03 11.30 3.36
N TRP A 62 -8.07 10.50 3.51
CA TRP A 62 -8.47 9.51 2.52
C TRP A 62 -9.55 10.06 1.60
N ILE A 63 -9.14 10.51 0.43
CA ILE A 63 -10.04 10.99 -0.62
C ILE A 63 -10.49 9.80 -1.47
N GLY A 64 -11.74 9.83 -1.95
CA GLY A 64 -12.31 8.81 -2.84
C GLY A 64 -12.82 7.55 -2.13
N VAL A 65 -12.76 7.49 -0.79
CA VAL A 65 -13.40 6.43 -0.02
C VAL A 65 -14.82 6.87 0.30
N GLY A 66 -15.75 6.54 -0.60
CA GLY A 66 -17.18 6.83 -0.43
C GLY A 66 -17.89 5.82 0.47
N PRO A 67 -19.18 6.04 0.76
CA PRO A 67 -20.01 5.05 1.44
C PRO A 67 -20.11 3.76 0.59
N ALA A 68 -20.49 2.65 1.24
CA ALA A 68 -20.74 1.41 0.51
C ALA A 68 -21.78 1.61 -0.59
N SER A 69 -21.49 1.18 -1.80
CA SER A 69 -22.45 1.02 -2.88
C SER A 69 -23.16 -0.32 -2.74
N ASN A 70 -24.43 -0.43 -3.16
CA ASN A 70 -25.21 -1.67 -3.09
C ASN A 70 -25.28 -2.27 -1.69
N LYS A 71 -25.71 -1.46 -0.71
CA LYS A 71 -25.83 -1.85 0.68
C LYS A 71 -26.80 -3.03 0.85
N ILE A 72 -26.37 -4.07 1.53
CA ILE A 72 -27.20 -5.20 1.97
C ILE A 72 -27.68 -5.05 3.42
N TYR A 73 -27.13 -4.07 4.14
CA TYR A 73 -27.46 -3.73 5.52
C TYR A 73 -27.56 -2.22 5.69
N ALA A 74 -28.42 -1.75 6.58
CA ALA A 74 -28.73 -0.33 6.76
C ALA A 74 -27.48 0.55 7.02
N VAL A 75 -26.59 0.06 7.86
CA VAL A 75 -25.32 0.73 8.18
C VAL A 75 -24.18 -0.17 7.71
N GLN A 76 -23.68 0.09 6.51
CA GLN A 76 -22.61 -0.71 5.94
C GLN A 76 -21.40 0.15 5.59
N THR A 77 -20.26 -0.22 6.13
CA THR A 77 -18.95 0.41 5.82
C THR A 77 -18.46 -0.02 4.46
N SER A 78 -17.78 0.89 3.74
CA SER A 78 -17.16 0.57 2.47
C SER A 78 -16.07 -0.51 2.64
N PRO A 79 -16.07 -1.57 1.81
CA PRO A 79 -14.99 -2.56 1.80
C PRO A 79 -13.61 -1.93 1.56
N GLU A 80 -13.52 -0.86 0.76
CA GLU A 80 -12.25 -0.16 0.49
C GLU A 80 -11.67 0.50 1.75
N LEU A 81 -12.52 1.08 2.61
CA LEU A 81 -12.09 1.62 3.89
C LEU A 81 -11.50 0.53 4.79
N VAL A 82 -12.25 -0.56 4.93
CA VAL A 82 -11.84 -1.70 5.77
C VAL A 82 -10.56 -2.35 5.23
N LYS A 83 -10.44 -2.48 3.91
CA LYS A 83 -9.23 -2.96 3.24
C LYS A 83 -8.01 -2.16 3.64
N ARG A 84 -8.08 -0.83 3.57
CA ARG A 84 -6.96 0.03 3.97
C ARG A 84 -6.55 -0.18 5.42
N CYS A 85 -7.53 -0.23 6.33
CA CYS A 85 -7.26 -0.50 7.75
C CYS A 85 -6.56 -1.85 7.93
N ILE A 86 -7.06 -2.92 7.33
CA ILE A 86 -6.51 -4.28 7.44
C ILE A 86 -5.10 -4.34 6.87
N LEU A 87 -4.87 -3.80 5.67
CA LEU A 87 -3.54 -3.84 5.02
C LEU A 87 -2.49 -3.02 5.77
N MET A 88 -2.87 -1.96 6.48
CA MET A 88 -1.94 -1.13 7.24
C MET A 88 -1.58 -1.72 8.62
N SER A 89 -2.38 -2.63 9.15
CA SER A 89 -2.26 -3.06 10.54
C SER A 89 -2.06 -4.57 10.75
N THR A 90 -2.13 -5.37 9.68
CA THR A 90 -2.07 -6.84 9.76
C THR A 90 -1.31 -7.42 8.58
N ASP A 91 -0.78 -8.64 8.78
CA ASP A 91 -0.18 -9.47 7.74
C ASP A 91 -1.08 -10.65 7.33
N PRO A 92 -0.85 -11.29 6.17
CA PRO A 92 -1.55 -12.52 5.80
C PRO A 92 -1.44 -13.59 6.89
N GLY A 93 -2.57 -14.21 7.24
CA GLY A 93 -2.66 -15.20 8.33
C GLY A 93 -2.95 -14.62 9.71
N ASP A 94 -2.88 -13.30 9.91
CA ASP A 94 -3.24 -12.66 11.16
C ASP A 94 -4.75 -12.76 11.45
N LEU A 95 -5.11 -12.55 12.71
CA LEU A 95 -6.48 -12.56 13.18
C LEU A 95 -7.04 -11.13 13.24
N VAL A 96 -8.15 -10.92 12.54
CA VAL A 96 -8.94 -9.68 12.59
C VAL A 96 -10.19 -9.94 13.44
N PHE A 97 -10.46 -9.07 14.41
CA PHE A 97 -11.63 -9.13 15.28
C PHE A 97 -12.55 -7.93 15.06
N ASP A 98 -13.82 -8.19 14.81
CA ASP A 98 -14.87 -7.16 14.67
C ASP A 98 -16.03 -7.46 15.64
N PRO A 99 -16.17 -6.71 16.74
CA PRO A 99 -17.23 -6.91 17.72
C PRO A 99 -18.61 -6.41 17.27
N THR A 100 -18.71 -5.80 16.10
CA THR A 100 -19.93 -5.17 15.57
C THR A 100 -20.14 -5.52 14.09
N CYS A 101 -20.30 -6.79 13.82
CA CYS A 101 -20.32 -7.42 12.50
C CYS A 101 -21.06 -6.63 11.40
N GLY A 102 -22.27 -6.13 11.70
CA GLY A 102 -23.13 -5.50 10.70
C GLY A 102 -23.35 -6.43 9.49
N ALA A 103 -23.06 -5.95 8.30
CA ALA A 103 -23.15 -6.76 7.09
C ALA A 103 -22.04 -7.82 6.94
N GLY A 104 -21.04 -7.84 7.84
CA GLY A 104 -19.87 -8.72 7.72
C GLY A 104 -18.76 -8.16 6.82
N THR A 105 -18.69 -6.85 6.61
CA THR A 105 -17.71 -6.24 5.71
C THR A 105 -16.27 -6.54 6.15
N THR A 106 -16.00 -6.47 7.44
CA THR A 106 -14.66 -6.77 7.99
C THR A 106 -14.26 -8.22 7.74
N ALA A 107 -15.17 -9.17 8.03
CA ALA A 107 -14.92 -10.58 7.77
C ALA A 107 -14.73 -10.89 6.28
N PHE A 108 -15.56 -10.29 5.42
CA PHE A 108 -15.42 -10.43 3.97
C PHE A 108 -14.07 -9.92 3.46
N VAL A 109 -13.63 -8.73 3.89
CA VAL A 109 -12.34 -8.16 3.48
C VAL A 109 -11.18 -8.95 4.06
N ALA A 110 -11.26 -9.38 5.33
CA ALA A 110 -10.26 -10.21 5.95
C ALA A 110 -10.08 -11.54 5.19
N GLU A 111 -11.18 -12.21 4.85
CA GLU A 111 -11.18 -13.42 4.02
C GLU A 111 -10.55 -13.17 2.66
N GLN A 112 -10.95 -12.10 1.98
CA GLN A 112 -10.39 -11.74 0.66
C GLN A 112 -8.88 -11.57 0.68
N TRP A 113 -8.35 -10.98 1.75
CA TRP A 113 -6.94 -10.65 1.89
C TRP A 113 -6.12 -11.68 2.70
N GLY A 114 -6.69 -12.87 2.91
CA GLY A 114 -5.97 -13.98 3.56
C GLY A 114 -5.74 -13.78 5.06
N ARG A 115 -6.59 -13.02 5.73
CA ARG A 115 -6.60 -12.90 7.19
C ARG A 115 -7.62 -13.87 7.76
N ARG A 116 -7.37 -14.38 8.96
CA ARG A 116 -8.39 -15.05 9.75
C ARG A 116 -9.29 -13.99 10.38
N TRP A 117 -10.52 -14.35 10.67
CA TRP A 117 -11.45 -13.39 11.24
C TRP A 117 -12.38 -14.02 12.28
N ILE A 118 -12.74 -13.21 13.27
CA ILE A 118 -13.80 -13.45 14.23
C ILE A 118 -14.66 -12.20 14.22
N THR A 119 -15.97 -12.39 14.14
CA THR A 119 -16.92 -11.28 14.20
C THR A 119 -18.14 -11.68 15.01
N CYS A 120 -18.75 -10.73 15.70
CA CYS A 120 -19.97 -10.94 16.49
C CYS A 120 -20.93 -9.79 16.31
N ASP A 121 -22.19 -10.05 16.58
CA ASP A 121 -23.26 -9.04 16.57
C ASP A 121 -24.42 -9.49 17.48
N THR A 122 -25.09 -8.55 18.07
CA THR A 122 -26.33 -8.81 18.83
C THR A 122 -27.53 -9.09 17.92
N SER A 123 -27.46 -8.68 16.66
CA SER A 123 -28.48 -8.87 15.65
C SER A 123 -28.32 -10.19 14.90
N ARG A 124 -29.24 -11.11 15.04
CA ARG A 124 -29.29 -12.35 14.25
C ARG A 124 -29.44 -12.08 12.74
N ILE A 125 -30.08 -10.97 12.36
CA ILE A 125 -30.19 -10.56 10.96
C ILE A 125 -28.79 -10.24 10.41
N SER A 126 -27.99 -9.48 11.15
CA SER A 126 -26.63 -9.13 10.83
C SER A 126 -25.78 -10.38 10.58
N THR A 127 -25.71 -11.29 11.54
CA THR A 127 -24.90 -12.52 11.42
C THR A 127 -25.40 -13.43 10.29
N THR A 128 -26.70 -13.48 10.01
CA THR A 128 -27.26 -14.23 8.88
C THR A 128 -26.86 -13.63 7.53
N LEU A 129 -26.87 -12.30 7.41
CA LEU A 129 -26.45 -11.60 6.19
C LEU A 129 -24.96 -11.81 5.96
N ALA A 130 -24.12 -11.65 6.97
CA ALA A 130 -22.69 -11.89 6.91
C ALA A 130 -22.37 -13.32 6.46
N LYS A 131 -23.03 -14.31 7.09
CA LYS A 131 -22.94 -15.72 6.69
C LYS A 131 -23.25 -15.92 5.21
N LYS A 132 -24.42 -15.44 4.77
CA LYS A 132 -24.85 -15.58 3.38
C LYS A 132 -23.84 -14.95 2.43
N TRP A 133 -23.40 -13.74 2.72
CA TRP A 133 -22.46 -13.01 1.87
C TRP A 133 -21.14 -13.75 1.73
N ILE A 134 -20.51 -14.17 2.83
CA ILE A 134 -19.23 -14.87 2.81
C ILE A 134 -19.33 -16.23 2.09
N MET A 135 -20.39 -17.01 2.39
CA MET A 135 -20.59 -18.34 1.80
C MET A 135 -20.88 -18.32 0.30
N THR A 136 -21.45 -17.22 -0.22
CA THR A 136 -21.79 -17.09 -1.65
C THR A 136 -20.76 -16.30 -2.44
N SER A 137 -19.72 -15.82 -1.79
CA SER A 137 -18.69 -15.01 -2.44
C SER A 137 -17.57 -15.88 -3.01
N PHE A 138 -17.01 -15.39 -4.12
CA PHE A 138 -15.77 -15.88 -4.69
C PHE A 138 -14.65 -14.91 -4.39
N PHE A 139 -13.48 -15.45 -4.11
CA PHE A 139 -12.30 -14.68 -3.73
C PHE A 139 -11.13 -14.97 -4.70
N ASP A 140 -10.30 -13.97 -4.92
CA ASP A 140 -9.07 -14.14 -5.66
C ASP A 140 -8.13 -15.12 -4.95
N TYR A 141 -7.42 -15.94 -5.72
CA TYR A 141 -6.33 -16.75 -5.21
C TYR A 141 -5.01 -15.99 -5.40
N TYR A 142 -4.39 -15.59 -4.30
CA TYR A 142 -3.10 -14.92 -4.31
C TYR A 142 -1.96 -15.94 -4.23
N LYS A 143 -0.90 -15.69 -5.01
CA LYS A 143 0.31 -16.54 -4.98
C LYS A 143 1.01 -16.39 -3.65
N LEU A 144 1.28 -17.52 -2.98
CA LEU A 144 2.02 -17.53 -1.72
C LEU A 144 3.52 -17.35 -1.98
N ALA A 145 4.18 -16.56 -1.13
CA ALA A 145 5.62 -16.38 -1.19
C ALA A 145 6.36 -17.72 -1.00
N GLN A 146 5.86 -18.58 -0.11
CA GLN A 146 6.36 -19.94 0.09
C GLN A 146 5.18 -20.90 0.29
N LYS A 147 4.99 -21.80 -0.66
CA LYS A 147 3.84 -22.74 -0.65
C LYS A 147 3.81 -23.66 0.57
N ASN A 148 4.97 -24.07 1.07
CA ASN A 148 5.08 -25.02 2.19
C ASN A 148 4.69 -24.39 3.54
N GLU A 149 4.78 -23.07 3.67
CA GLU A 149 4.47 -22.34 4.90
C GLU A 149 3.04 -21.77 4.92
N GLY A 150 2.35 -21.86 3.79
CA GLY A 150 0.99 -21.37 3.65
C GLY A 150 0.90 -19.85 3.81
N LEU A 151 -0.22 -19.36 4.35
CA LEU A 151 -0.49 -17.92 4.49
C LEU A 151 0.53 -17.16 5.35
N LYS A 152 1.19 -17.83 6.29
CA LYS A 152 2.19 -17.20 7.16
C LYS A 152 3.42 -16.67 6.40
N SER A 153 3.71 -17.23 5.24
CA SER A 153 4.80 -16.73 4.39
C SER A 153 4.47 -15.42 3.68
N GLY A 154 3.22 -14.99 3.72
CA GLY A 154 2.73 -13.86 2.94
C GLY A 154 2.46 -14.20 1.49
N PHE A 155 2.26 -13.16 0.68
CA PHE A 155 2.01 -13.29 -0.75
C PHE A 155 3.21 -12.79 -1.57
N GLU A 156 3.28 -13.22 -2.81
CA GLU A 156 4.09 -12.53 -3.82
C GLU A 156 3.38 -11.25 -4.22
N TYR A 157 4.11 -10.13 -4.20
CA TYR A 157 3.57 -8.80 -4.51
C TYR A 157 4.22 -8.22 -5.77
N LYS A 158 3.48 -7.36 -6.45
CA LYS A 158 4.06 -6.49 -7.46
C LYS A 158 5.08 -5.58 -6.80
N THR A 159 6.24 -5.42 -7.44
CA THR A 159 7.29 -4.51 -6.99
C THR A 159 7.41 -3.31 -7.92
N VAL A 160 7.81 -2.18 -7.36
CA VAL A 160 8.08 -0.95 -8.10
C VAL A 160 9.45 -0.39 -7.72
N PRO A 161 10.14 0.31 -8.62
CA PRO A 161 11.39 0.96 -8.29
C PRO A 161 11.15 2.08 -7.25
N HIS A 162 12.10 2.23 -6.33
CA HIS A 162 12.17 3.36 -5.41
C HIS A 162 13.51 4.07 -5.58
N ILE A 163 13.58 4.94 -6.58
CA ILE A 163 14.76 5.71 -6.94
C ILE A 163 14.68 7.08 -6.28
N THR A 164 15.64 7.38 -5.43
CA THR A 164 15.73 8.65 -4.69
C THR A 164 16.86 9.53 -5.21
N SER A 165 16.84 10.82 -4.83
CA SER A 165 17.99 11.70 -5.11
C SER A 165 19.29 11.20 -4.46
N GLY A 166 19.19 10.54 -3.29
CA GLY A 166 20.32 9.97 -2.59
C GLY A 166 20.94 8.79 -3.33
N SER A 167 20.11 7.83 -3.75
CA SER A 167 20.60 6.65 -4.47
C SER A 167 21.29 7.03 -5.79
N ILE A 168 20.74 8.02 -6.53
CA ILE A 168 21.36 8.52 -7.74
C ILE A 168 22.67 9.24 -7.44
N ALA A 169 22.69 10.10 -6.41
CA ALA A 169 23.87 10.88 -6.04
C ALA A 169 25.04 9.98 -5.63
N ASN A 170 24.75 8.86 -4.96
CA ASN A 170 25.75 7.89 -4.49
C ASN A 170 26.05 6.77 -5.52
N ASN A 171 25.44 6.81 -6.71
CA ASN A 171 25.53 5.74 -7.70
C ASN A 171 25.08 4.36 -7.15
N GLU A 172 24.10 4.34 -6.25
CA GLU A 172 23.51 3.11 -5.72
C GLU A 172 22.55 2.48 -6.75
N PRO A 173 22.43 1.15 -6.78
CA PRO A 173 21.43 0.50 -7.61
C PRO A 173 20.02 0.87 -7.13
N PRO A 174 19.00 0.84 -8.01
CA PRO A 174 17.62 1.04 -7.62
C PRO A 174 17.18 0.03 -6.54
N SER A 175 16.56 0.52 -5.47
CA SER A 175 15.81 -0.34 -4.57
C SER A 175 14.41 -0.59 -5.14
N TYR A 176 13.74 -1.65 -4.65
CA TYR A 176 12.38 -1.99 -5.06
C TYR A 176 11.51 -2.14 -3.81
N GLU A 177 10.29 -1.64 -3.89
CA GLU A 177 9.27 -1.81 -2.85
C GLU A 177 8.15 -2.71 -3.31
N ALA A 178 7.66 -3.58 -2.41
CA ALA A 178 6.51 -4.42 -2.63
C ALA A 178 5.21 -3.63 -2.36
N LEU A 179 4.26 -3.71 -3.28
CA LEU A 179 2.95 -3.08 -3.13
C LEU A 179 2.00 -4.04 -2.42
N VAL A 180 1.84 -3.86 -1.11
CA VAL A 180 1.02 -4.75 -0.25
C VAL A 180 -0.46 -4.81 -0.65
N ASP A 181 -0.94 -3.82 -1.40
CA ASP A 181 -2.29 -3.77 -1.97
C ASP A 181 -2.39 -4.38 -3.39
N GLN A 182 -1.27 -4.92 -3.93
CA GLN A 182 -1.20 -5.55 -5.25
C GLN A 182 -0.52 -6.93 -5.20
N PRO A 183 -1.12 -7.90 -4.49
CA PRO A 183 -0.63 -9.27 -4.52
C PRO A 183 -0.81 -9.88 -5.92
N LEU A 184 0.13 -10.73 -6.33
CA LEU A 184 0.04 -11.45 -7.59
C LEU A 184 -1.07 -12.49 -7.53
N LYS A 185 -1.98 -12.46 -8.50
CA LYS A 185 -3.12 -13.37 -8.61
C LYS A 185 -2.78 -14.58 -9.50
N ASP A 186 -3.33 -15.73 -9.15
CA ASP A 186 -3.46 -16.85 -10.06
C ASP A 186 -4.91 -16.91 -10.56
N ASN A 187 -5.12 -16.44 -11.78
CA ASN A 187 -6.46 -16.34 -12.37
C ASN A 187 -7.04 -17.69 -12.81
N SER A 188 -6.27 -18.78 -12.73
CA SER A 188 -6.75 -20.13 -13.01
C SER A 188 -7.49 -20.76 -11.82
N ILE A 189 -7.35 -20.16 -10.64
CA ILE A 189 -7.93 -20.67 -9.40
C ILE A 189 -8.92 -19.65 -8.85
N THR A 190 -10.11 -20.11 -8.51
CA THR A 190 -11.10 -19.33 -7.76
C THR A 190 -11.23 -19.93 -6.36
N ARG A 191 -11.12 -19.10 -5.34
CA ARG A 191 -11.21 -19.49 -3.94
C ARG A 191 -12.61 -19.18 -3.40
N ILE A 192 -13.11 -20.07 -2.55
CA ILE A 192 -14.27 -19.83 -1.68
C ILE A 192 -13.77 -19.67 -0.23
N SER A 193 -14.65 -19.20 0.67
CA SER A 193 -14.33 -19.13 2.10
C SER A 193 -14.00 -20.52 2.66
N GLY A 194 -13.08 -20.57 3.62
CA GLY A 194 -12.84 -21.76 4.42
C GLY A 194 -14.05 -22.10 5.30
N PRO A 195 -14.04 -23.24 5.98
CA PRO A 195 -15.08 -23.59 6.96
C PRO A 195 -15.05 -22.61 8.13
N PHE A 196 -16.21 -22.15 8.57
CA PHE A 196 -16.37 -21.33 9.77
C PHE A 196 -17.62 -21.74 10.54
N THR A 197 -17.62 -21.49 11.85
CA THR A 197 -18.74 -21.78 12.73
C THR A 197 -19.55 -20.52 13.01
N ILE A 198 -20.84 -20.70 13.28
CA ILE A 198 -21.73 -19.67 13.81
C ILE A 198 -22.31 -20.20 15.08
N GLU A 199 -22.07 -19.47 16.15
CA GLU A 199 -22.63 -19.79 17.48
C GLU A 199 -23.60 -18.67 17.87
N ALA A 200 -24.71 -19.05 18.47
CA ALA A 200 -25.68 -18.12 19.06
C ALA A 200 -25.76 -18.42 20.56
N VAL A 201 -25.75 -17.37 21.36
CA VAL A 201 -26.03 -17.43 22.80
C VAL A 201 -27.53 -17.48 23.01
#